data_c2df80066b0fd5db342794a562c1163b
#
_entry.id   c2df80066b0fd5db342794a562c1163b
#
_cell.length_a   1.000
_cell.length_b   1.000
_cell.length_c   1.000
_cell.angle_alpha   90.00
_cell.angle_beta   90.00
_cell.angle_gamma   90.00
#
_symmetry.space_group_name_H-M   'P 1'
#
loop_
_entity.id
_entity.type
_entity.pdbx_description
1 polymer ?
#
loop_
_entity_poly.entity_id
_entity_poly.type
_entity_poly.pdbx_seq_one_letter_code
_entity_poly.pdbx_strand_id
1 'polypeptide(L)'
;MNELKECTEKMFEDIKHFDEEGNEYWLARELQTALDYKEWRKFENVIYKAKIACNNSNIDINEQFVGIDKLSINVNGGKRIINDYKLSRYACYLIAQNGDSRKKTIALAQTYFAIQTRKQELSEKEYSMLTEDEKRFYQRNLTKKGNYSLNMVARNV
;
A
#
# COMPACT_ATOMS: atom_id res chain seq x y z
N MET A 1 -8.46 18.66 2.43
CA MET A 1 -8.94 17.28 2.20
C MET A 1 -8.61 16.79 0.80
N ASN A 2 -9.00 17.51 -0.24
CA ASN A 2 -8.69 17.12 -1.62
C ASN A 2 -7.18 17.12 -1.91
N GLU A 3 -6.48 18.10 -1.39
CA GLU A 3 -5.03 18.23 -1.54
C GLU A 3 -4.28 17.06 -0.90
N LEU A 4 -4.69 16.66 0.29
CA LEU A 4 -4.13 15.52 1.00
C LEU A 4 -4.33 14.22 0.23
N LYS A 5 -5.53 14.00 -0.28
CA LYS A 5 -5.87 12.83 -1.08
C LYS A 5 -5.06 12.77 -2.37
N GLU A 6 -5.00 13.87 -3.11
CA GLU A 6 -4.25 13.97 -4.36
C GLU A 6 -2.76 13.72 -4.15
N CYS A 7 -2.18 14.30 -3.12
CA CYS A 7 -0.76 14.12 -2.80
C CYS A 7 -0.42 12.66 -2.51
N THR A 8 -1.23 11.99 -1.69
CA THR A 8 -0.98 10.60 -1.29
C THR A 8 -1.24 9.64 -2.45
N GLU A 9 -2.35 9.80 -3.17
CA GLU A 9 -2.66 8.97 -4.33
C GLU A 9 -1.59 9.09 -5.40
N LYS A 10 -1.18 10.30 -5.72
CA LYS A 10 -0.14 10.56 -6.71
C LYS A 10 1.19 9.90 -6.31
N MET A 11 1.56 9.99 -5.05
CA MET A 11 2.79 9.37 -4.53
C MET A 11 2.80 7.87 -4.81
N PHE A 12 1.71 7.17 -4.56
CA PHE A 12 1.61 5.73 -4.79
C PHE A 12 1.44 5.37 -6.26
N GLU A 13 0.58 6.06 -6.98
CA GLU A 13 0.30 5.74 -8.38
C GLU A 13 1.50 5.98 -9.30
N ASP A 14 2.31 7.02 -9.03
CA ASP A 14 3.47 7.36 -9.86
C ASP A 14 4.57 6.31 -9.83
N ILE A 15 4.66 5.51 -8.77
CA ILE A 15 5.70 4.48 -8.62
C ILE A 15 5.18 3.05 -8.70
N LYS A 16 3.91 2.88 -9.03
CA LYS A 16 3.29 1.58 -9.16
C LYS A 16 3.78 0.85 -10.40
N HIS A 17 4.01 -0.45 -10.25
CA HIS A 17 4.36 -1.37 -11.33
C HIS A 17 3.30 -2.45 -11.49
N PHE A 18 3.29 -3.11 -12.63
CA PHE A 18 2.48 -4.28 -12.90
C PHE A 18 3.38 -5.44 -13.33
N ASP A 19 3.09 -6.63 -12.82
CA ASP A 19 3.79 -7.83 -13.27
C ASP A 19 3.18 -8.37 -14.58
N GLU A 20 3.70 -9.49 -15.07
CA GLU A 20 3.24 -10.12 -16.32
C GLU A 20 1.77 -10.58 -16.24
N GLU A 21 1.28 -10.85 -15.05
CA GLU A 21 -0.09 -11.29 -14.81
C GLU A 21 -1.06 -10.11 -14.57
N GLY A 22 -0.54 -8.88 -14.58
CA GLY A 22 -1.33 -7.68 -14.35
C GLY A 22 -1.52 -7.32 -12.87
N ASN A 23 -0.80 -7.98 -11.97
CA ASN A 23 -0.85 -7.66 -10.54
C ASN A 23 0.00 -6.42 -10.23
N GLU A 24 -0.56 -5.50 -9.46
CA GLU A 24 0.18 -4.31 -9.04
C GLU A 24 1.18 -4.64 -7.94
N TYR A 25 2.32 -3.95 -7.98
CA TYR A 25 3.32 -4.03 -6.92
C TYR A 25 4.14 -2.75 -6.86
N TRP A 26 4.82 -2.58 -5.75
CA TRP A 26 5.74 -1.46 -5.51
C TRP A 26 7.11 -1.99 -5.17
N LEU A 27 8.15 -1.26 -5.58
CA LEU A 27 9.52 -1.57 -5.19
C LEU A 27 9.87 -0.76 -3.95
N ALA A 28 10.41 -1.43 -2.93
CA ALA A 28 10.72 -0.79 -1.64
C ALA A 28 11.71 0.37 -1.79
N ARG A 29 12.68 0.24 -2.69
CA ARG A 29 13.67 1.30 -2.95
C ARG A 29 13.03 2.56 -3.52
N GLU A 30 12.04 2.41 -4.39
CA GLU A 30 11.28 3.54 -4.93
C GLU A 30 10.37 4.14 -3.87
N LEU A 31 9.73 3.30 -3.05
CA LEU A 31 8.90 3.76 -1.94
C LEU A 31 9.72 4.50 -0.90
N GLN A 32 10.94 4.06 -0.65
CA GLN A 32 11.89 4.75 0.23
C GLN A 32 12.04 6.22 -0.16
N THR A 33 12.28 6.48 -1.43
CA THR A 33 12.43 7.84 -1.96
C THR A 33 11.13 8.62 -1.85
N ALA A 34 10.01 8.01 -2.21
CA ALA A 34 8.68 8.64 -2.15
C ALA A 34 8.30 9.04 -0.73
N LEU A 35 8.68 8.24 0.26
CA LEU A 35 8.42 8.52 1.68
C LEU A 35 9.52 9.34 2.35
N ASP A 36 10.47 9.85 1.56
CA ASP A 36 11.52 10.75 2.00
C ASP A 36 12.50 10.15 3.01
N TYR A 37 12.80 8.86 2.86
CA TYR A 37 13.86 8.18 3.61
C TYR A 37 15.16 8.20 2.81
N LYS A 38 16.17 8.87 3.34
CA LYS A 38 17.47 9.01 2.66
C LYS A 38 18.35 7.78 2.82
N GLU A 39 18.24 7.07 3.93
CA GLU A 39 19.06 5.90 4.25
C GLU A 39 18.24 4.62 4.17
N TRP A 40 18.68 3.68 3.37
CA TRP A 40 18.03 2.37 3.23
C TRP A 40 17.93 1.64 4.56
N ARG A 41 18.96 1.69 5.36
CA ARG A 41 18.99 1.04 6.68
C ARG A 41 17.84 1.48 7.57
N LYS A 42 17.55 2.78 7.58
CA LYS A 42 16.44 3.33 8.38
C LYS A 42 15.10 2.89 7.81
N PHE A 43 14.99 2.88 6.49
CA PHE A 43 13.77 2.41 5.83
C PHE A 43 13.56 0.92 6.01
N GLU A 44 14.61 0.13 5.97
CA GLU A 44 14.56 -1.32 6.22
C GLU A 44 14.03 -1.62 7.62
N ASN A 45 14.36 -0.81 8.62
CA ASN A 45 13.80 -0.94 9.97
C ASN A 45 12.29 -0.73 9.97
N VAL A 46 11.79 0.20 9.17
CA VAL A 46 10.34 0.42 9.02
C VAL A 46 9.68 -0.78 8.34
N ILE A 47 10.31 -1.33 7.31
CA ILE A 47 9.85 -2.56 6.65
C ILE A 47 9.78 -3.71 7.66
N TYR A 48 10.78 -3.85 8.50
CA TYR A 48 10.81 -4.89 9.54
C TYR A 48 9.62 -4.74 10.51
N LYS A 49 9.33 -3.54 10.97
CA LYS A 49 8.17 -3.27 11.83
C LYS A 49 6.86 -3.61 11.14
N ALA A 50 6.75 -3.28 9.86
CA ALA A 50 5.57 -3.60 9.05
C ALA A 50 5.40 -5.12 8.91
N LYS A 51 6.49 -5.86 8.74
CA LYS A 51 6.48 -7.34 8.70
C LYS A 51 5.97 -7.93 10.01
N ILE A 52 6.41 -7.38 11.14
CA ILE A 52 5.95 -7.82 12.46
C ILE A 52 4.43 -7.63 12.59
N ALA A 53 3.93 -6.46 12.21
CA ALA A 53 2.50 -6.17 12.25
C ALA A 53 1.70 -7.13 11.35
N CYS A 54 2.22 -7.41 10.16
CA CYS A 54 1.64 -8.34 9.21
C CYS A 54 1.55 -9.76 9.80
N ASN A 55 2.66 -10.25 10.36
CA ASN A 55 2.75 -11.58 10.95
C ASN A 55 1.79 -11.73 12.15
N ASN A 56 1.74 -10.73 13.01
CA ASN A 56 0.88 -10.75 14.19
C ASN A 56 -0.61 -10.64 13.84
N SER A 57 -0.92 -10.24 12.61
CA SER A 57 -2.29 -10.23 12.08
C SER A 57 -2.65 -11.50 11.33
N ASN A 58 -1.78 -12.53 11.37
CA ASN A 58 -1.97 -13.82 10.69
C ASN A 58 -2.07 -13.69 9.16
N ILE A 59 -1.42 -12.68 8.59
CA ILE A 59 -1.31 -12.50 7.14
C ILE A 59 0.10 -12.96 6.73
N ASP A 60 0.18 -13.72 5.64
CA ASP A 60 1.45 -14.26 5.18
C ASP A 60 2.40 -13.16 4.73
N ILE A 61 3.52 -13.00 5.44
CA ILE A 61 4.56 -12.03 5.12
C ILE A 61 5.11 -12.26 3.72
N ASN A 62 5.29 -13.51 3.32
CA ASN A 62 5.93 -13.86 2.05
C ASN A 62 5.10 -13.48 0.82
N GLU A 63 3.80 -13.33 0.99
CA GLU A 63 2.91 -12.85 -0.08
C GLU A 63 2.93 -11.33 -0.19
N GLN A 64 3.16 -10.62 0.91
CA GLN A 64 3.09 -9.16 0.97
C GLN A 64 4.46 -8.49 0.75
N PHE A 65 5.54 -9.16 1.18
CA PHE A 65 6.91 -8.64 1.11
C PHE A 65 7.79 -9.68 0.42
N VAL A 66 7.93 -9.57 -0.88
CA VAL A 66 8.75 -10.52 -1.66
C VAL A 66 10.15 -9.95 -1.84
N GLY A 67 11.15 -10.58 -1.21
CA GLY A 67 12.54 -10.19 -1.33
C GLY A 67 13.07 -10.44 -2.74
N ILE A 68 13.77 -9.47 -3.28
CA ILE A 68 14.43 -9.57 -4.58
C ILE A 68 15.83 -8.98 -4.49
N ASP A 69 16.74 -9.53 -5.28
CA ASP A 69 18.10 -9.00 -5.40
C ASP A 69 18.21 -8.25 -6.72
N LYS A 70 18.85 -7.08 -6.65
CA LYS A 70 19.11 -6.24 -7.83
C LYS A 70 20.60 -6.07 -8.04
N LEU A 71 21.01 -6.03 -9.30
CA LEU A 71 22.37 -5.71 -9.67
C LEU A 71 22.50 -4.19 -9.78
N SER A 72 23.38 -3.61 -8.96
CA SER A 72 23.74 -2.20 -9.05
C SER A 72 25.14 -2.07 -9.63
N ILE A 73 25.31 -1.21 -10.63
CA ILE A 73 26.60 -0.95 -11.27
C ILE A 73 27.12 0.39 -10.77
N ASN A 74 28.34 0.38 -10.17
CA ASN A 74 29.00 1.59 -9.72
C ASN A 74 29.54 2.41 -10.89
N VAL A 75 29.81 3.70 -10.63
CA VAL A 75 30.42 4.62 -11.60
C VAL A 75 31.73 4.05 -12.16
N ASN A 76 32.44 3.26 -11.36
CA ASN A 76 33.73 2.63 -11.76
C ASN A 76 33.56 1.25 -12.42
N GLY A 77 32.33 0.85 -12.78
CA GLY A 77 32.07 -0.44 -13.41
C GLY A 77 31.99 -1.63 -12.43
N GLY A 78 32.18 -1.39 -11.13
CA GLY A 78 32.01 -2.41 -10.12
C GLY A 78 30.55 -2.83 -9.97
N LYS A 79 30.31 -4.14 -9.82
CA LYS A 79 28.97 -4.72 -9.68
C LYS A 79 28.71 -5.03 -8.21
N ARG A 80 27.54 -4.63 -7.72
CA ARG A 80 27.09 -4.89 -6.35
C ARG A 80 25.68 -5.41 -6.37
N ILE A 81 25.41 -6.45 -5.59
CA ILE A 81 24.06 -6.95 -5.39
C ILE A 81 23.45 -6.17 -4.21
N ILE A 82 22.30 -5.55 -4.44
CA ILE A 82 21.53 -4.87 -3.41
C ILE A 82 20.18 -5.56 -3.25
N ASN A 83 19.71 -5.62 -2.01
CA ASN A 83 18.39 -6.18 -1.73
C ASN A 83 17.32 -5.13 -1.94
N ASP A 84 16.16 -5.61 -2.39
CA ASP A 84 14.95 -4.81 -2.55
C ASP A 84 13.76 -5.72 -2.23
N TYR A 85 12.57 -5.17 -2.27
CA TYR A 85 11.33 -5.93 -2.05
C TYR A 85 10.29 -5.53 -3.07
N LYS A 86 9.54 -6.50 -3.56
CA LYS A 86 8.26 -6.26 -4.21
C LYS A 86 7.20 -6.24 -3.13
N LEU A 87 6.46 -5.15 -3.04
CA LEU A 87 5.48 -4.89 -2.00
C LEU A 87 4.07 -4.89 -2.57
N SER A 88 3.14 -5.52 -1.86
CA SER A 88 1.72 -5.37 -2.14
C SER A 88 1.23 -3.99 -1.70
N ARG A 89 0.03 -3.61 -2.12
CA ARG A 89 -0.62 -2.39 -1.62
C ARG A 89 -0.75 -2.41 -0.10
N TYR A 90 -1.15 -3.54 0.46
CA TYR A 90 -1.27 -3.73 1.90
C TYR A 90 0.07 -3.51 2.62
N ALA A 91 1.16 -4.06 2.07
CA ALA A 91 2.50 -3.86 2.62
C ALA A 91 2.89 -2.37 2.63
N CYS A 92 2.58 -1.65 1.56
CA CYS A 92 2.85 -0.21 1.48
C CYS A 92 2.10 0.56 2.56
N TYR A 93 0.85 0.21 2.82
CA TYR A 93 0.04 0.85 3.87
C TYR A 93 0.62 0.59 5.25
N LEU A 94 1.03 -0.65 5.54
CA LEU A 94 1.67 -0.98 6.82
C LEU A 94 3.00 -0.25 7.01
N ILE A 95 3.77 -0.12 5.95
CA ILE A 95 5.03 0.64 5.98
C ILE A 95 4.76 2.10 6.33
N ALA A 96 3.79 2.73 5.68
CA ALA A 96 3.42 4.11 5.98
C ALA A 96 2.95 4.28 7.44
N GLN A 97 2.14 3.34 7.93
CA GLN A 97 1.66 3.38 9.32
C GLN A 97 2.77 3.22 10.36
N ASN A 98 3.83 2.50 10.02
CA ASN A 98 4.98 2.29 10.90
C ASN A 98 6.12 3.29 10.67
N GLY A 99 5.94 4.23 9.76
CA GLY A 99 6.94 5.22 9.43
C GLY A 99 7.08 6.32 10.47
N ASP A 100 8.11 7.14 10.32
CA ASP A 100 8.40 8.25 11.21
C ASP A 100 7.44 9.41 10.95
N SER A 101 6.53 9.65 11.90
CA SER A 101 5.50 10.71 11.80
C SER A 101 6.06 12.13 11.74
N ARG A 102 7.33 12.32 12.09
CA ARG A 102 8.01 13.62 11.95
C ARG A 102 8.24 13.99 10.49
N LYS A 103 8.26 13.00 9.60
CA LYS A 103 8.34 13.23 8.15
C LYS A 103 6.97 13.63 7.63
N LYS A 104 6.91 14.76 6.92
CA LYS A 104 5.66 15.29 6.39
C LYS A 104 4.93 14.29 5.47
N THR A 105 5.66 13.60 4.60
CA THR A 105 5.09 12.59 3.70
C THR A 105 4.46 11.42 4.46
N ILE A 106 5.09 10.96 5.54
CA ILE A 106 4.55 9.91 6.39
C ILE A 106 3.32 10.40 7.15
N ALA A 107 3.39 11.58 7.75
CA ALA A 107 2.26 12.15 8.49
C ALA A 107 1.03 12.33 7.58
N LEU A 108 1.21 12.81 6.36
CA LEU A 108 0.14 12.95 5.38
C LEU A 108 -0.47 11.60 5.00
N ALA A 109 0.36 10.59 4.77
CA ALA A 109 -0.09 9.25 4.44
C ALA A 109 -0.89 8.63 5.60
N GLN A 110 -0.40 8.75 6.83
CA GLN A 110 -1.09 8.25 8.03
C GLN A 110 -2.45 8.91 8.20
N THR A 111 -2.52 10.22 8.04
CA THR A 111 -3.78 10.97 8.14
C THR A 111 -4.76 10.56 7.03
N TYR A 112 -4.27 10.42 5.81
CA TYR A 112 -5.08 9.97 4.68
C TYR A 112 -5.71 8.60 4.96
N PHE A 113 -4.91 7.64 5.41
CA PHE A 113 -5.41 6.28 5.69
C PHE A 113 -6.41 6.28 6.86
N ALA A 114 -6.20 7.08 7.89
CA ALA A 114 -7.13 7.21 9.00
C ALA A 114 -8.50 7.73 8.52
N ILE A 115 -8.49 8.75 7.66
CA ILE A 115 -9.71 9.32 7.09
C ILE A 115 -10.43 8.30 6.19
N GLN A 116 -9.70 7.60 5.32
CA GLN A 116 -10.29 6.61 4.43
C GLN A 116 -10.87 5.43 5.20
N THR A 117 -10.20 5.00 6.26
CA THR A 117 -10.70 3.95 7.16
C THR A 117 -12.02 4.36 7.78
N ARG A 118 -12.12 5.59 8.29
CA ARG A 118 -13.36 6.09 8.90
C ARG A 118 -14.50 6.17 7.88
N LYS A 119 -14.20 6.61 6.67
CA LYS A 119 -15.20 6.64 5.58
C LYS A 119 -15.70 5.24 5.26
N GLN A 120 -14.82 4.25 5.22
CA GLN A 120 -15.18 2.87 4.98
C GLN A 120 -16.05 2.30 6.10
N GLU A 121 -15.69 2.57 7.35
CA GLU A 121 -16.49 2.16 8.52
C GLU A 121 -17.90 2.72 8.46
N LEU A 122 -18.06 3.99 8.11
CA LEU A 122 -19.36 4.63 7.97
C LEU A 122 -20.17 4.00 6.84
N SER A 123 -19.56 3.73 5.70
CA SER A 123 -20.21 3.07 4.57
C SER A 123 -20.69 1.66 4.92
N GLU A 124 -19.89 0.89 5.64
CA GLU A 124 -20.24 -0.44 6.11
C GLU A 124 -21.41 -0.41 7.07
N LYS A 125 -21.42 0.56 7.98
CA LYS A 125 -22.50 0.76 8.94
C LYS A 125 -23.82 1.07 8.23
N GLU A 126 -23.79 1.98 7.27
CA GLU A 126 -24.95 2.30 6.43
C GLU A 126 -25.44 1.07 5.69
N TYR A 127 -24.53 0.31 5.09
CA TYR A 127 -24.84 -0.92 4.38
C TYR A 127 -25.48 -1.97 5.30
N SER A 128 -24.96 -2.12 6.53
CA SER A 128 -25.48 -3.08 7.50
C SER A 128 -26.92 -2.78 7.96
N MET A 129 -27.35 -1.53 7.81
CA MET A 129 -28.71 -1.10 8.14
C MET A 129 -29.72 -1.32 7.01
N LEU A 130 -29.26 -1.74 5.84
CA LEU A 130 -30.14 -2.02 4.71
C LEU A 130 -30.83 -3.38 4.85
N THR A 131 -32.02 -3.51 4.25
CA THR A 131 -32.70 -4.80 4.13
C THR A 131 -31.95 -5.69 3.14
N GLU A 132 -32.24 -6.99 3.15
CA GLU A 132 -31.61 -7.94 2.21
C GLU A 132 -31.87 -7.58 0.74
N ASP A 133 -33.06 -7.11 0.44
CA ASP A 133 -33.41 -6.69 -0.93
C ASP A 133 -32.67 -5.42 -1.34
N GLU A 134 -32.50 -4.45 -0.43
CA GLU A 134 -31.75 -3.24 -0.64
C GLU A 134 -30.25 -3.55 -0.85
N LYS A 135 -29.71 -4.49 -0.07
CA LYS A 135 -28.32 -4.95 -0.23
C LYS A 135 -28.08 -5.58 -1.60
N ARG A 136 -29.02 -6.39 -2.08
CA ARG A 136 -28.93 -7.01 -3.42
C ARG A 136 -28.94 -5.96 -4.51
N PHE A 137 -29.81 -4.97 -4.41
CA PHE A 137 -29.89 -3.85 -5.35
C PHE A 137 -28.60 -3.04 -5.34
N TYR A 138 -28.04 -2.75 -4.18
CA TYR A 138 -26.79 -2.01 -4.01
C TYR A 138 -25.62 -2.75 -4.66
N GLN A 139 -25.50 -4.05 -4.42
CA GLN A 139 -24.45 -4.89 -5.00
C GLN A 139 -24.56 -4.94 -6.53
N ARG A 140 -25.78 -5.03 -7.05
CA ARG A 140 -26.04 -5.05 -8.48
C ARG A 140 -25.60 -3.75 -9.16
N ASN A 141 -25.86 -2.61 -8.53
CA ASN A 141 -25.44 -1.30 -9.04
C ASN A 141 -23.93 -1.11 -9.03
N LEU A 142 -23.26 -1.58 -7.99
CA LEU A 142 -21.80 -1.55 -7.90
C LEU A 142 -21.18 -2.37 -9.03
N THR A 143 -21.71 -3.54 -9.32
CA THR A 143 -21.24 -4.41 -10.40
C THR A 143 -21.44 -3.76 -11.77
N LYS A 144 -22.59 -3.12 -12.02
CA LYS A 144 -22.88 -2.45 -13.27
C LYS A 144 -21.99 -1.23 -13.55
N LYS A 145 -21.57 -0.52 -12.50
CA LYS A 145 -20.72 0.66 -12.64
C LYS A 145 -19.24 0.32 -12.79
N GLY A 146 -18.91 -0.97 -12.86
CA GLY A 146 -17.54 -1.40 -13.09
C GLY A 146 -16.58 -1.11 -11.95
N ASN A 147 -17.05 -1.17 -10.70
CA ASN A 147 -16.20 -0.99 -9.51
C ASN A 147 -15.31 -2.22 -9.27
N TYR A 148 -14.61 -2.62 -10.30
CA TYR A 148 -13.58 -3.66 -10.28
C TYR A 148 -12.53 -3.40 -9.20
N SER A 149 -12.19 -2.13 -8.99
CA SER A 149 -11.19 -1.73 -8.02
C SER A 149 -11.55 -2.13 -6.58
N LEU A 150 -12.82 -2.00 -6.18
CA LEU A 150 -13.27 -2.39 -4.83
C LEU A 150 -13.23 -3.90 -4.62
N ASN A 151 -13.65 -4.66 -5.63
CA ASN A 151 -13.59 -6.12 -5.58
C ASN A 151 -12.15 -6.63 -5.58
N MET A 152 -11.26 -6.00 -6.30
CA MET A 152 -9.85 -6.38 -6.32
C MET A 152 -9.16 -6.06 -5.00
N VAL A 153 -9.46 -4.93 -4.38
CA VAL A 153 -8.95 -4.57 -3.05
C VAL A 153 -9.44 -5.56 -1.99
N ALA A 154 -10.70 -5.95 -2.03
CA ALA A 154 -11.28 -6.94 -1.12
C ALA A 154 -10.67 -8.33 -1.29
N ARG A 155 -10.23 -8.70 -2.49
CA ARG A 155 -9.56 -9.98 -2.75
C ARG A 155 -8.09 -10.00 -2.35
N ASN A 156 -7.44 -8.85 -2.32
CA ASN A 156 -6.01 -8.71 -2.02
C ASN A 156 -5.72 -8.39 -0.55
N VAL A 157 -6.75 -8.24 0.24
CA VAL A 157 -6.65 -8.07 1.70
C VAL A 157 -7.03 -9.39 2.45
#